data_d1088ffd093a44220a575c1cc5e9c4ed
#
_entry.id   d1088ffd093a44220a575c1cc5e9c4ed
#
_cell.length_a   1.000
_cell.length_b   1.000
_cell.length_c   1.000
_cell.angle_alpha   90.00
_cell.angle_beta   90.00
_cell.angle_gamma   90.00
#
_symmetry.space_group_name_H-M   'P 1'
#
loop_
_entity.id
_entity.type
_entity.pdbx_description
1 polymer ?
#
loop_
_entity_poly.entity_id
_entity_poly.type
_entity_poly.pdbx_seq_one_letter_code
_entity_poly.pdbx_strand_id
1 'polypeptide(L)'
;RSSLVTGVQTCALPISTGKGNDQIRFELGYHYFGSNIKIIAPWRIWKLKSRTDLINYAKKYNIPIPNDKKGEPPFSVDDNLFHTSTEGKVLENPRNSAPEFIFQRTVSPEKAPNRPTYVTINFKNGDPYGINGKKMSPSKLLSKLNNFAGNNGIGRVDLVENRFLGIKSRGVYETPGGTLLINAHRAIESVTLDKATMHKKDQIMSRYAELIYNGYWYSKERFKLQKIVDLKRSKV
;
A
#
# COMPACT_ATOMS: atom_id res chain seq x y z
N ARG A 1 -2.57 19.70 9.22
CA ARG A 1 -3.68 20.07 10.12
C ARG A 1 -4.74 20.74 9.26
N SER A 2 -5.83 20.03 8.93
CA SER A 2 -6.98 20.64 8.28
C SER A 2 -7.59 21.64 9.27
N SER A 3 -7.75 22.88 8.85
CA SER A 3 -8.50 23.89 9.59
C SER A 3 -9.92 23.37 9.86
N LEU A 4 -10.38 23.57 11.07
CA LEU A 4 -11.76 23.30 11.48
C LEU A 4 -12.72 24.05 10.53
N VAL A 5 -13.43 23.30 9.71
CA VAL A 5 -14.59 23.83 8.98
C VAL A 5 -15.74 23.85 9.97
N THR A 6 -16.03 25.02 10.53
CA THR A 6 -17.22 25.27 11.34
C THR A 6 -18.43 25.33 10.40
N GLY A 7 -19.08 24.20 10.16
CA GLY A 7 -20.28 24.08 9.36
C GLY A 7 -20.57 22.63 9.04
N VAL A 8 -21.82 22.28 8.79
CA VAL A 8 -22.21 20.95 8.32
C VAL A 8 -21.61 20.75 6.92
N GLN A 9 -20.66 19.83 6.79
CA GLN A 9 -20.06 19.52 5.50
C GLN A 9 -21.09 18.80 4.63
N THR A 10 -21.58 19.50 3.59
CA THR A 10 -22.59 18.96 2.65
C THR A 10 -21.97 18.33 1.40
N CYS A 11 -20.68 18.47 1.19
CA CYS A 11 -19.97 17.88 0.04
C CYS A 11 -18.57 17.39 0.42
N ALA A 12 -18.07 16.42 -0.34
CA ALA A 12 -16.70 15.92 -0.29
C ALA A 12 -16.04 16.09 -1.67
N LEU A 13 -14.80 16.57 -1.67
CA LEU A 13 -14.01 16.83 -2.88
C LEU A 13 -12.76 15.94 -2.88
N PRO A 14 -12.84 14.67 -3.29
CA PRO A 14 -11.67 13.81 -3.39
C PRO A 14 -10.79 14.24 -4.56
N ILE A 15 -9.51 14.43 -4.29
CA ILE A 15 -8.49 14.70 -5.31
C ILE A 15 -7.89 13.37 -5.73
N SER A 16 -8.59 12.64 -6.58
CA SER A 16 -8.14 11.38 -7.14
C SER A 16 -8.58 11.24 -8.60
N THR A 17 -8.09 10.24 -9.31
CA THR A 17 -8.22 10.15 -10.78
C THR A 17 -9.66 9.92 -11.32
N GLY A 18 -10.66 10.00 -10.46
CA GLY A 18 -12.08 9.90 -10.83
C GLY A 18 -12.59 8.48 -11.09
N LYS A 19 -11.73 7.54 -11.46
CA LYS A 19 -12.08 6.13 -11.76
C LYS A 19 -11.09 5.10 -11.21
N GLY A 20 -10.05 5.52 -10.51
CA GLY A 20 -9.09 4.63 -9.86
C GLY A 20 -9.63 4.04 -8.54
N ASN A 21 -8.90 3.07 -7.97
CA ASN A 21 -9.26 2.43 -6.71
C ASN A 21 -9.44 3.43 -5.56
N ASP A 22 -8.60 4.47 -5.49
CA ASP A 22 -8.67 5.45 -4.41
C ASP A 22 -9.93 6.28 -4.45
N GLN A 23 -10.40 6.66 -5.64
CA GLN A 23 -11.67 7.35 -5.79
C GLN A 23 -12.83 6.50 -5.22
N ILE A 24 -12.84 5.20 -5.53
CA ILE A 24 -13.88 4.28 -5.04
C ILE A 24 -13.79 4.12 -3.53
N ARG A 25 -12.60 3.97 -2.99
CA ARG A 25 -12.36 3.85 -1.54
C ARG A 25 -12.86 5.07 -0.78
N PHE A 26 -12.58 6.28 -1.28
CA PHE A 26 -13.08 7.52 -0.69
C PHE A 26 -14.61 7.60 -0.77
N GLU A 27 -15.21 7.31 -1.92
CA GLU A 27 -16.65 7.37 -2.10
C GLU A 27 -17.38 6.39 -1.17
N LEU A 28 -16.90 5.15 -1.06
CA LEU A 28 -17.45 4.17 -0.13
C LEU A 28 -17.35 4.64 1.33
N GLY A 29 -16.24 5.29 1.71
CA GLY A 29 -16.09 5.91 3.03
C GLY A 29 -17.10 7.01 3.26
N TYR A 30 -17.28 7.92 2.31
CA TYR A 30 -18.26 9.01 2.42
C TYR A 30 -19.69 8.49 2.52
N HIS A 31 -20.06 7.49 1.72
CA HIS A 31 -21.39 6.87 1.80
C HIS A 31 -21.64 6.20 3.15
N TYR A 32 -20.61 5.64 3.76
CA TYR A 32 -20.73 5.06 5.10
C TYR A 32 -21.05 6.12 6.16
N PHE A 33 -20.38 7.28 6.11
CA PHE A 33 -20.55 8.34 7.10
C PHE A 33 -21.78 9.23 6.86
N GLY A 34 -22.25 9.34 5.62
CA GLY A 34 -23.44 10.13 5.32
C GLY A 34 -23.90 9.97 3.87
N SER A 35 -25.05 9.33 3.70
CA SER A 35 -25.64 9.12 2.36
C SER A 35 -25.97 10.42 1.60
N ASN A 36 -26.10 11.54 2.32
CA ASN A 36 -26.43 12.85 1.77
C ASN A 36 -25.22 13.71 1.38
N ILE A 37 -24.01 13.19 1.58
CA ILE A 37 -22.78 13.92 1.21
C ILE A 37 -22.67 13.93 -0.31
N LYS A 38 -22.70 15.11 -0.92
CA LYS A 38 -22.46 15.28 -2.36
C LYS A 38 -20.98 15.08 -2.67
N ILE A 39 -20.67 14.10 -3.51
CA ILE A 39 -19.31 13.83 -3.95
C ILE A 39 -19.01 14.62 -5.22
N ILE A 40 -17.96 15.45 -5.18
CA ILE A 40 -17.48 16.23 -6.30
C ILE A 40 -16.14 15.63 -6.73
N ALA A 41 -16.12 14.92 -7.86
CA ALA A 41 -14.91 14.34 -8.43
C ALA A 41 -14.44 15.17 -9.64
N PRO A 42 -13.51 16.12 -9.47
CA PRO A 42 -13.11 17.06 -10.53
C PRO A 42 -12.67 16.37 -11.81
N TRP A 43 -11.95 15.27 -11.71
CA TRP A 43 -11.50 14.47 -12.85
C TRP A 43 -12.62 13.88 -13.71
N ARG A 44 -13.83 13.73 -13.18
CA ARG A 44 -15.02 13.30 -13.94
C ARG A 44 -15.67 14.46 -14.67
N ILE A 45 -15.40 15.70 -14.23
CA ILE A 45 -16.03 16.92 -14.72
C ILE A 45 -15.11 17.67 -15.69
N TRP A 46 -13.81 17.68 -15.42
CA TRP A 46 -12.82 18.39 -16.21
C TRP A 46 -12.60 17.74 -17.57
N LYS A 47 -12.26 18.58 -18.56
CA LYS A 47 -11.90 18.14 -19.91
C LYS A 47 -10.46 17.62 -20.03
N LEU A 48 -9.73 17.51 -18.94
CA LEU A 48 -8.35 17.01 -18.87
C LEU A 48 -8.37 15.48 -18.86
N LYS A 49 -8.33 14.85 -20.02
CA LYS A 49 -8.53 13.39 -20.15
C LYS A 49 -7.25 12.59 -20.25
N SER A 50 -6.15 13.24 -20.56
CA SER A 50 -4.86 12.59 -20.79
C SER A 50 -3.73 13.25 -20.01
N ARG A 51 -2.62 12.51 -19.86
CA ARG A 51 -1.38 13.07 -19.29
C ARG A 51 -0.87 14.25 -20.11
N THR A 52 -1.02 14.20 -21.43
CA THR A 52 -0.64 15.30 -22.32
C THR A 52 -1.46 16.55 -22.03
N ASP A 53 -2.79 16.43 -21.82
CA ASP A 53 -3.64 17.56 -21.45
C ASP A 53 -3.18 18.19 -20.13
N LEU A 54 -2.81 17.37 -19.16
CA LEU A 54 -2.31 17.83 -17.86
C LEU A 54 -0.97 18.57 -18.00
N ILE A 55 -0.05 18.05 -18.78
CA ILE A 55 1.24 18.70 -19.04
C ILE A 55 1.03 20.06 -19.74
N ASN A 56 0.14 20.10 -20.72
CA ASN A 56 -0.19 21.35 -21.41
C ASN A 56 -0.86 22.36 -20.47
N TYR A 57 -1.75 21.90 -19.63
CA TYR A 57 -2.38 22.72 -18.59
C TYR A 57 -1.35 23.28 -17.61
N ALA A 58 -0.46 22.42 -17.11
CA ALA A 58 0.59 22.84 -16.19
C ALA A 58 1.54 23.87 -16.83
N LYS A 59 1.94 23.65 -18.08
CA LYS A 59 2.75 24.63 -18.84
C LYS A 59 2.02 25.96 -18.98
N LYS A 60 0.72 25.94 -19.36
CA LYS A 60 -0.09 27.16 -19.54
C LYS A 60 -0.19 28.00 -18.28
N TYR A 61 -0.24 27.35 -17.11
CA TYR A 61 -0.40 28.03 -15.82
C TYR A 61 0.89 28.08 -14.99
N ASN A 62 2.04 27.79 -15.59
CA ASN A 62 3.36 27.80 -14.93
C ASN A 62 3.42 26.92 -13.66
N ILE A 63 2.71 25.78 -13.66
CA ILE A 63 2.75 24.82 -12.59
C ILE A 63 4.02 23.96 -12.76
N PRO A 64 4.93 23.92 -11.77
CA PRO A 64 6.16 23.16 -11.88
C PRO A 64 5.88 21.65 -11.94
N ILE A 65 6.47 20.96 -12.91
CA ILE A 65 6.40 19.51 -13.05
C ILE A 65 7.82 18.96 -12.87
N PRO A 66 8.04 18.03 -11.92
CA PRO A 66 9.31 17.33 -11.84
C PRO A 66 9.54 16.50 -13.10
N ASN A 67 10.74 16.60 -13.65
CA ASN A 67 11.19 15.75 -14.74
C ASN A 67 12.07 14.64 -14.17
N ASP A 68 12.04 13.46 -14.81
CA ASP A 68 13.06 12.46 -14.54
C ASP A 68 14.41 12.88 -15.16
N LYS A 69 15.45 12.07 -14.92
CA LYS A 69 16.82 12.34 -15.39
C LYS A 69 16.94 12.49 -16.91
N LYS A 70 15.92 12.09 -17.68
CA LYS A 70 15.89 12.18 -19.15
C LYS A 70 14.98 13.30 -19.66
N GLY A 71 14.44 14.14 -18.77
CA GLY A 71 13.49 15.18 -19.14
C GLY A 71 12.08 14.69 -19.49
N GLU A 72 11.81 13.39 -19.37
CA GLU A 72 10.49 12.81 -19.55
C GLU A 72 9.66 12.95 -18.27
N PRO A 73 8.33 12.92 -18.38
CA PRO A 73 7.48 12.85 -17.18
C PRO A 73 7.85 11.64 -16.30
N PRO A 74 7.89 11.79 -14.98
CA PRO A 74 8.32 10.72 -14.08
C PRO A 74 7.37 9.52 -14.13
N PHE A 75 7.81 8.36 -13.62
CA PHE A 75 6.90 7.27 -13.26
C PHE A 75 5.86 7.76 -12.26
N SER A 76 4.70 7.10 -12.21
CA SER A 76 3.77 7.29 -11.09
C SER A 76 4.33 6.54 -9.89
N VAL A 77 4.67 7.28 -8.84
CA VAL A 77 5.26 6.71 -7.62
C VAL A 77 4.42 7.13 -6.43
N ASP A 78 3.94 6.14 -5.69
CA ASP A 78 3.29 6.33 -4.39
C ASP A 78 4.20 5.78 -3.30
N ASP A 79 4.58 6.63 -2.36
CA ASP A 79 5.54 6.30 -1.31
C ASP A 79 4.98 6.59 0.08
N ASN A 80 5.10 5.61 0.97
CA ASN A 80 4.75 5.72 2.37
C ASN A 80 5.67 4.85 3.24
N LEU A 81 5.50 4.86 4.55
CA LEU A 81 6.37 4.12 5.45
C LEU A 81 6.36 2.60 5.20
N PHE A 82 5.23 2.05 4.76
CA PHE A 82 5.07 0.61 4.56
C PHE A 82 5.63 0.14 3.22
N HIS A 83 5.30 0.84 2.12
CA HIS A 83 5.72 0.43 0.77
C HIS A 83 5.96 1.62 -0.16
N THR A 84 6.64 1.36 -1.26
CA THR A 84 6.68 2.20 -2.45
C THR A 84 6.10 1.41 -3.61
N SER A 85 5.23 2.04 -4.40
CA SER A 85 4.73 1.48 -5.65
C SER A 85 5.15 2.35 -6.82
N THR A 86 5.52 1.71 -7.94
CA THR A 86 5.91 2.39 -9.18
C THR A 86 5.12 1.82 -10.34
N GLU A 87 4.46 2.69 -11.11
CA GLU A 87 3.61 2.34 -12.24
C GLU A 87 3.91 3.22 -13.47
N GLY A 88 3.48 2.74 -14.65
CA GLY A 88 3.49 3.50 -15.89
C GLY A 88 4.72 3.31 -16.77
N LYS A 89 4.78 4.05 -17.89
CA LYS A 89 5.87 4.02 -18.86
C LYS A 89 6.18 2.59 -19.37
N VAL A 90 7.46 2.20 -19.31
CA VAL A 90 7.94 0.88 -19.75
C VAL A 90 7.26 -0.29 -19.03
N LEU A 91 6.75 -0.06 -17.81
CA LEU A 91 6.04 -1.08 -17.04
C LEU A 91 4.65 -1.42 -17.59
N GLU A 92 4.06 -0.58 -18.42
CA GLU A 92 2.77 -0.87 -19.07
C GLU A 92 2.86 -2.07 -20.01
N ASN A 93 4.03 -2.35 -20.56
CA ASN A 93 4.27 -3.54 -21.34
C ASN A 93 4.82 -4.68 -20.44
N PRO A 94 4.05 -5.74 -20.18
CA PRO A 94 4.49 -6.83 -19.28
C PRO A 94 5.69 -7.64 -19.82
N ARG A 95 6.06 -7.49 -21.09
CA ARG A 95 7.26 -8.13 -21.67
C ARG A 95 8.57 -7.44 -21.24
N ASN A 96 8.49 -6.19 -20.77
CA ASN A 96 9.66 -5.45 -20.35
C ASN A 96 9.98 -5.74 -18.89
N SER A 97 11.23 -6.00 -18.58
CA SER A 97 11.70 -6.08 -17.19
C SER A 97 11.62 -4.71 -16.52
N ALA A 98 11.34 -4.69 -15.23
CA ALA A 98 11.40 -3.48 -14.42
C ALA A 98 12.85 -2.97 -14.37
N PRO A 99 13.13 -1.70 -14.78
CA PRO A 99 14.49 -1.17 -14.76
C PRO A 99 14.99 -1.03 -13.32
N GLU A 100 16.27 -1.35 -13.07
CA GLU A 100 16.84 -1.32 -11.71
C GLU A 100 16.73 0.07 -11.05
N PHE A 101 16.79 1.14 -11.80
CA PHE A 101 16.74 2.50 -11.25
C PHE A 101 15.41 2.93 -10.65
N ILE A 102 14.32 2.16 -10.86
CA ILE A 102 13.01 2.46 -10.24
C ILE A 102 12.94 1.99 -8.78
N PHE A 103 13.81 1.06 -8.38
CA PHE A 103 13.88 0.58 -7.02
C PHE A 103 14.61 1.59 -6.13
N GLN A 104 13.93 2.08 -5.10
CA GLN A 104 14.42 3.17 -4.25
C GLN A 104 14.73 2.72 -2.83
N ARG A 105 14.15 1.60 -2.38
CA ARG A 105 14.26 1.11 -1.02
C ARG A 105 15.10 -0.14 -0.86
N THR A 106 15.37 -0.82 -1.95
CA THR A 106 16.05 -2.11 -1.95
C THR A 106 17.23 -2.10 -2.89
N VAL A 107 18.36 -2.66 -2.46
CA VAL A 107 19.44 -3.01 -3.36
C VAL A 107 19.03 -4.19 -4.24
N SER A 108 19.64 -4.35 -5.42
CA SER A 108 19.36 -5.56 -6.20
C SER A 108 19.87 -6.80 -5.45
N PRO A 109 19.21 -7.97 -5.59
CA PRO A 109 19.67 -9.21 -4.96
C PRO A 109 21.12 -9.55 -5.25
N GLU A 110 21.61 -9.22 -6.48
CA GLU A 110 23.00 -9.46 -6.90
C GLU A 110 24.02 -8.56 -6.18
N LYS A 111 23.55 -7.40 -5.67
CA LYS A 111 24.37 -6.45 -4.93
C LYS A 111 24.19 -6.57 -3.42
N ALA A 112 23.31 -7.46 -2.98
CA ALA A 112 23.08 -7.72 -1.57
C ALA A 112 24.33 -8.36 -0.92
N PRO A 113 24.54 -8.18 0.41
CA PRO A 113 25.67 -8.77 1.11
C PRO A 113 25.71 -10.31 0.98
N ASN A 114 26.88 -10.89 0.74
CA ASN A 114 27.08 -12.35 0.74
C ASN A 114 27.05 -13.00 2.13
N ARG A 115 26.91 -12.19 3.18
CA ARG A 115 26.83 -12.67 4.56
C ARG A 115 25.40 -12.50 5.09
N PRO A 116 24.84 -13.50 5.79
CA PRO A 116 23.48 -13.37 6.34
C PRO A 116 23.43 -12.29 7.42
N THR A 117 22.34 -11.54 7.43
CA THR A 117 22.00 -10.58 8.48
C THR A 117 20.91 -11.18 9.36
N TYR A 118 21.24 -11.46 10.64
CA TYR A 118 20.28 -12.00 11.59
C TYR A 118 19.54 -10.89 12.31
N VAL A 119 18.21 -10.97 12.34
CA VAL A 119 17.32 -10.00 13.01
C VAL A 119 16.35 -10.76 13.89
N THR A 120 16.32 -10.44 15.20
CA THR A 120 15.32 -10.95 16.12
C THR A 120 14.18 -9.95 16.23
N ILE A 121 12.95 -10.36 15.90
CA ILE A 121 11.74 -9.53 16.06
C ILE A 121 10.98 -10.07 17.27
N ASN A 122 10.69 -9.19 18.23
CA ASN A 122 9.96 -9.54 19.44
C ASN A 122 8.47 -9.25 19.24
N PHE A 123 7.61 -10.24 19.47
CA PHE A 123 6.15 -10.14 19.38
C PHE A 123 5.50 -10.27 20.75
N LYS A 124 4.33 -9.65 20.91
CA LYS A 124 3.45 -9.83 22.06
C LYS A 124 2.00 -9.71 21.59
N ASN A 125 1.20 -10.74 21.82
CA ASN A 125 -0.20 -10.81 21.36
C ASN A 125 -0.32 -10.55 19.85
N GLY A 126 0.61 -11.08 19.05
CA GLY A 126 0.66 -10.90 17.61
C GLY A 126 1.19 -9.55 17.11
N ASP A 127 1.51 -8.60 17.99
CA ASP A 127 2.07 -7.31 17.60
C ASP A 127 3.59 -7.27 17.78
N PRO A 128 4.34 -6.81 16.77
CA PRO A 128 5.77 -6.61 16.91
C PRO A 128 6.04 -5.38 17.79
N TYR A 129 6.85 -5.53 18.84
CA TYR A 129 7.15 -4.44 19.76
C TYR A 129 8.64 -4.11 19.91
N GLY A 130 9.53 -4.91 19.33
CA GLY A 130 10.96 -4.71 19.47
C GLY A 130 11.80 -5.44 18.44
N ILE A 131 13.05 -4.99 18.28
CA ILE A 131 14.07 -5.59 17.42
C ILE A 131 15.33 -5.79 18.25
N ASN A 132 15.91 -7.00 18.18
CA ASN A 132 17.14 -7.38 18.88
C ASN A 132 17.08 -7.02 20.37
N GLY A 133 15.96 -7.36 21.04
CA GLY A 133 15.72 -7.10 22.45
C GLY A 133 15.39 -5.65 22.84
N LYS A 134 15.42 -4.70 21.90
CA LYS A 134 15.12 -3.29 22.18
C LYS A 134 13.70 -2.93 21.78
N LYS A 135 12.88 -2.49 22.75
CA LYS A 135 11.53 -1.94 22.49
C LYS A 135 11.61 -0.63 21.69
N MET A 136 10.66 -0.43 20.81
CA MET A 136 10.55 0.79 20.03
C MET A 136 9.11 1.05 19.56
N SER A 137 8.84 2.29 19.13
CA SER A 137 7.54 2.61 18.54
C SER A 137 7.32 1.88 17.21
N PRO A 138 6.05 1.60 16.81
CA PRO A 138 5.75 0.89 15.56
C PRO A 138 6.40 1.52 14.33
N SER A 139 6.41 2.84 14.21
CA SER A 139 7.03 3.54 13.09
C SER A 139 8.55 3.35 13.04
N LYS A 140 9.24 3.47 14.20
CA LYS A 140 10.69 3.22 14.29
C LYS A 140 11.03 1.77 13.99
N LEU A 141 10.20 0.83 14.46
CA LEU A 141 10.35 -0.59 14.19
C LEU A 141 10.28 -0.88 12.69
N LEU A 142 9.22 -0.43 12.03
CA LEU A 142 9.03 -0.62 10.60
C LEU A 142 10.16 0.04 9.78
N SER A 143 10.55 1.27 10.13
CA SER A 143 11.67 1.96 9.48
C SER A 143 12.97 1.17 9.59
N LYS A 144 13.28 0.59 10.75
CA LYS A 144 14.46 -0.27 10.92
C LYS A 144 14.37 -1.54 10.10
N LEU A 145 13.21 -2.20 10.08
CA LEU A 145 13.01 -3.40 9.28
C LEU A 145 13.11 -3.09 7.77
N ASN A 146 12.62 -1.93 7.32
CA ASN A 146 12.82 -1.48 5.95
C ASN A 146 14.31 -1.40 5.60
N ASN A 147 15.14 -0.84 6.49
CA ASN A 147 16.58 -0.75 6.26
C ASN A 147 17.26 -2.14 6.25
N PHE A 148 16.92 -3.02 7.19
CA PHE A 148 17.48 -4.38 7.21
C PHE A 148 17.12 -5.14 5.93
N ALA A 149 15.86 -5.18 5.56
CA ALA A 149 15.40 -5.91 4.39
C ALA A 149 15.89 -5.26 3.08
N GLY A 150 15.80 -3.93 2.98
CA GLY A 150 16.22 -3.20 1.79
C GLY A 150 17.70 -3.36 1.48
N ASN A 151 18.56 -3.28 2.49
CA ASN A 151 20.00 -3.50 2.35
C ASN A 151 20.36 -4.96 1.99
N ASN A 152 19.47 -5.90 2.20
CA ASN A 152 19.63 -7.30 1.84
C ASN A 152 18.81 -7.72 0.60
N GLY A 153 18.31 -6.76 -0.19
CA GLY A 153 17.61 -7.03 -1.45
C GLY A 153 16.23 -7.69 -1.30
N ILE A 154 15.59 -7.54 -0.12
CA ILE A 154 14.33 -8.20 0.21
C ILE A 154 13.15 -7.22 0.07
N GLY A 155 12.04 -7.70 -0.52
CA GLY A 155 10.77 -6.98 -0.51
C GLY A 155 10.32 -6.44 -1.85
N ARG A 156 10.93 -6.85 -2.97
CA ARG A 156 10.51 -6.49 -4.33
C ARG A 156 9.39 -7.41 -4.79
N VAL A 157 8.36 -6.83 -5.40
CA VAL A 157 7.25 -7.56 -6.03
C VAL A 157 6.89 -6.87 -7.33
N ASP A 158 6.85 -7.62 -8.43
CA ASP A 158 6.39 -7.18 -9.74
C ASP A 158 5.16 -8.01 -10.11
N LEU A 159 4.00 -7.38 -10.19
CA LEU A 159 2.75 -8.09 -10.40
C LEU A 159 1.74 -7.30 -11.24
N VAL A 160 0.82 -8.02 -11.85
CA VAL A 160 -0.36 -7.46 -12.51
C VAL A 160 -1.57 -7.68 -11.61
N GLU A 161 -2.13 -6.60 -11.10
CA GLU A 161 -3.32 -6.62 -10.26
C GLU A 161 -4.61 -6.43 -11.05
N ASN A 162 -5.73 -6.84 -10.47
CA ASN A 162 -7.06 -6.50 -10.94
C ASN A 162 -7.59 -5.34 -10.10
N ARG A 163 -7.80 -4.18 -10.72
CA ARG A 163 -8.43 -3.04 -10.04
C ARG A 163 -9.92 -3.31 -9.81
N PHE A 164 -10.54 -2.54 -8.93
CA PHE A 164 -11.95 -2.71 -8.57
C PHE A 164 -12.89 -2.85 -9.78
N LEU A 165 -12.66 -2.08 -10.83
CA LEU A 165 -13.44 -2.13 -12.07
C LEU A 165 -13.00 -3.24 -13.05
N GLY A 166 -12.16 -4.18 -12.62
CA GLY A 166 -11.67 -5.28 -13.47
C GLY A 166 -10.53 -4.91 -14.42
N ILE A 167 -10.03 -3.68 -14.38
CA ILE A 167 -8.91 -3.24 -15.21
C ILE A 167 -7.62 -3.88 -14.68
N LYS A 168 -6.84 -4.46 -15.58
CA LYS A 168 -5.49 -4.95 -15.28
C LYS A 168 -4.51 -3.77 -15.18
N SER A 169 -3.68 -3.76 -14.13
CA SER A 169 -2.62 -2.77 -13.96
C SER A 169 -1.38 -3.43 -13.41
N ARG A 170 -0.23 -3.20 -14.05
CA ARG A 170 1.05 -3.68 -13.53
C ARG A 170 1.63 -2.65 -12.61
N GLY A 171 2.03 -3.07 -11.42
CA GLY A 171 2.77 -2.28 -10.46
C GLY A 171 4.01 -3.01 -9.97
N VAL A 172 5.07 -2.26 -9.73
CA VAL A 172 6.28 -2.75 -9.07
C VAL A 172 6.31 -2.16 -7.67
N TYR A 173 6.40 -3.03 -6.69
CA TYR A 173 6.29 -2.70 -5.29
C TYR A 173 7.57 -3.02 -4.53
N GLU A 174 7.91 -2.18 -3.56
CA GLU A 174 8.96 -2.42 -2.59
C GLU A 174 8.36 -2.35 -1.19
N THR A 175 8.32 -3.51 -0.51
CA THR A 175 7.75 -3.63 0.84
C THR A 175 8.75 -4.36 1.77
N PRO A 176 9.95 -3.81 1.96
CA PRO A 176 11.03 -4.55 2.62
C PRO A 176 10.70 -4.95 4.06
N GLY A 177 10.38 -4.01 4.94
CA GLY A 177 10.04 -4.29 6.33
C GLY A 177 8.75 -5.07 6.51
N GLY A 178 7.74 -4.82 5.65
CA GLY A 178 6.49 -5.58 5.61
C GLY A 178 6.74 -7.05 5.29
N THR A 179 7.63 -7.35 4.35
CA THR A 179 8.01 -8.71 3.98
C THR A 179 8.66 -9.45 5.16
N LEU A 180 9.58 -8.80 5.90
CA LEU A 180 10.15 -9.39 7.12
C LEU A 180 9.09 -9.66 8.18
N LEU A 181 8.18 -8.69 8.41
CA LEU A 181 7.11 -8.83 9.41
C LEU A 181 6.17 -9.99 9.08
N ILE A 182 5.72 -10.09 7.84
CA ILE A 182 4.81 -11.17 7.42
C ILE A 182 5.48 -12.53 7.60
N ASN A 183 6.73 -12.68 7.15
CA ASN A 183 7.45 -13.96 7.27
C ASN A 183 7.73 -14.33 8.73
N ALA A 184 8.17 -13.38 9.56
CA ALA A 184 8.43 -13.62 10.99
C ALA A 184 7.13 -13.95 11.73
N HIS A 185 6.05 -13.21 11.49
CA HIS A 185 4.75 -13.46 12.09
C HIS A 185 4.21 -14.84 11.71
N ARG A 186 4.32 -15.20 10.42
CA ARG A 186 3.89 -16.52 9.93
C ARG A 186 4.70 -17.65 10.56
N ALA A 187 6.00 -17.46 10.76
CA ALA A 187 6.85 -18.44 11.44
C ALA A 187 6.41 -18.65 12.89
N ILE A 188 6.08 -17.58 13.64
CA ILE A 188 5.55 -17.70 15.00
C ILE A 188 4.19 -18.39 15.02
N GLU A 189 3.28 -18.01 14.12
CA GLU A 189 1.98 -18.65 14.00
C GLU A 189 2.09 -20.17 13.80
N SER A 190 3.07 -20.62 13.02
CA SER A 190 3.27 -22.05 12.73
C SER A 190 3.62 -22.87 13.99
N VAL A 191 4.17 -22.26 15.03
CA VAL A 191 4.52 -22.92 16.29
C VAL A 191 3.54 -22.65 17.44
N THR A 192 2.72 -21.60 17.32
CA THR A 192 1.80 -21.19 18.40
C THR A 192 0.34 -21.52 18.13
N LEU A 193 -0.07 -21.59 16.87
CA LEU A 193 -1.45 -21.88 16.49
C LEU A 193 -1.65 -23.37 16.20
N ASP A 194 -2.78 -23.92 16.65
CA ASP A 194 -3.20 -25.24 16.21
C ASP A 194 -3.58 -25.27 14.72
N LYS A 195 -3.51 -26.47 14.11
CA LYS A 195 -3.78 -26.69 12.68
C LYS A 195 -5.14 -26.12 12.23
N ALA A 196 -6.21 -26.36 13.00
CA ALA A 196 -7.56 -25.93 12.63
C ALA A 196 -7.68 -24.41 12.64
N THR A 197 -7.08 -23.75 13.62
CA THR A 197 -7.02 -22.29 13.72
C THR A 197 -6.26 -21.67 12.55
N MET A 198 -5.10 -22.25 12.21
CA MET A 198 -4.29 -21.77 11.09
C MET A 198 -5.00 -21.88 9.75
N HIS A 199 -5.61 -23.04 9.48
CA HIS A 199 -6.41 -23.24 8.26
C HIS A 199 -7.61 -22.29 8.19
N LYS A 200 -8.31 -22.08 9.31
CA LYS A 200 -9.44 -21.14 9.37
C LYS A 200 -9.00 -19.71 9.07
N LYS A 201 -7.85 -19.28 9.63
CA LYS A 201 -7.28 -17.98 9.34
C LYS A 201 -6.96 -17.85 7.85
N ASP A 202 -6.27 -18.82 7.26
CA ASP A 202 -5.89 -18.78 5.84
C ASP A 202 -7.12 -18.69 4.91
N GLN A 203 -8.20 -19.39 5.24
CA GLN A 203 -9.47 -19.33 4.47
C GLN A 203 -10.10 -17.93 4.46
N ILE A 204 -10.02 -17.20 5.58
CA ILE A 204 -10.65 -15.88 5.67
C ILE A 204 -9.75 -14.74 5.18
N MET A 205 -8.43 -14.93 5.14
CA MET A 205 -7.48 -13.84 4.85
C MET A 205 -7.60 -13.28 3.44
N SER A 206 -7.86 -14.12 2.44
CA SER A 206 -8.07 -13.66 1.06
C SER A 206 -9.32 -12.77 0.95
N ARG A 207 -10.44 -13.18 1.59
CA ARG A 207 -11.65 -12.39 1.62
C ARG A 207 -11.48 -11.10 2.43
N TYR A 208 -10.76 -11.17 3.55
CA TYR A 208 -10.45 -9.99 4.35
C TYR A 208 -9.61 -8.97 3.55
N ALA A 209 -8.56 -9.44 2.86
CA ALA A 209 -7.73 -8.61 1.99
C ALA A 209 -8.53 -7.98 0.84
N GLU A 210 -9.42 -8.75 0.20
CA GLU A 210 -10.30 -8.27 -0.86
C GLU A 210 -11.22 -7.13 -0.38
N LEU A 211 -11.82 -7.27 0.80
CA LEU A 211 -12.67 -6.22 1.37
C LEU A 211 -11.89 -4.92 1.61
N ILE A 212 -10.66 -5.02 2.11
CA ILE A 212 -9.79 -3.85 2.32
C ILE A 212 -9.39 -3.24 0.99
N TYR A 213 -8.93 -4.06 0.05
CA TYR A 213 -8.51 -3.63 -1.28
C TYR A 213 -9.61 -2.86 -2.01
N ASN A 214 -10.84 -3.38 -1.94
CA ASN A 214 -12.02 -2.81 -2.58
C ASN A 214 -12.63 -1.60 -1.84
N GLY A 215 -12.08 -1.22 -0.67
CA GLY A 215 -12.55 -0.06 0.09
C GLY A 215 -13.73 -0.32 1.03
N TYR A 216 -14.10 -1.58 1.25
CA TYR A 216 -15.16 -1.96 2.19
C TYR A 216 -14.69 -1.95 3.66
N TRP A 217 -13.87 -0.96 4.02
CA TRP A 217 -13.29 -0.83 5.35
C TRP A 217 -14.33 -0.80 6.47
N TYR A 218 -15.45 -0.13 6.24
CA TYR A 218 -16.54 0.02 7.21
C TYR A 218 -17.64 -1.03 7.08
N SER A 219 -17.48 -2.06 6.25
CA SER A 219 -18.50 -3.09 6.06
C SER A 219 -18.66 -3.98 7.30
N LYS A 220 -19.90 -4.42 7.55
CA LYS A 220 -20.20 -5.38 8.63
C LYS A 220 -19.41 -6.69 8.48
N GLU A 221 -19.17 -7.12 7.24
CA GLU A 221 -18.40 -8.33 6.95
C GLU A 221 -16.95 -8.17 7.39
N ARG A 222 -16.29 -7.06 7.00
CA ARG A 222 -14.90 -6.78 7.42
C ARG A 222 -14.79 -6.77 8.96
N PHE A 223 -15.72 -6.15 9.67
CA PHE A 223 -15.72 -6.14 11.14
C PHE A 223 -15.87 -7.54 11.74
N LYS A 224 -16.72 -8.41 11.13
CA LYS A 224 -16.87 -9.81 11.59
C LYS A 224 -15.54 -10.58 11.41
N LEU A 225 -14.90 -10.45 10.24
CA LEU A 225 -13.62 -11.11 9.98
C LEU A 225 -12.53 -10.58 10.91
N GLN A 226 -12.49 -9.25 11.17
CA GLN A 226 -11.54 -8.66 12.11
C GLN A 226 -11.65 -9.28 13.50
N LYS A 227 -12.88 -9.45 14.02
CA LYS A 227 -13.07 -10.08 15.33
C LYS A 227 -12.52 -11.49 15.38
N ILE A 228 -12.65 -12.28 14.30
CA ILE A 228 -12.09 -13.63 14.23
C ILE A 228 -10.55 -13.57 14.26
N VAL A 229 -9.95 -12.64 13.53
CA VAL A 229 -8.50 -12.44 13.53
C VAL A 229 -8.00 -12.02 14.92
N ASP A 230 -8.67 -11.06 15.56
CA ASP A 230 -8.27 -10.54 16.88
C ASP A 230 -8.31 -11.60 17.97
N LEU A 231 -9.36 -12.47 17.98
CA LEU A 231 -9.46 -13.59 18.90
C LEU A 231 -8.29 -14.60 18.79
N LYS A 232 -7.70 -14.71 17.59
CA LYS A 232 -6.60 -15.64 17.34
C LYS A 232 -5.22 -14.99 17.58
N ARG A 233 -5.14 -13.69 17.40
CA ARG A 233 -3.91 -12.92 17.57
C ARG A 233 -3.35 -12.99 18.99
N SER A 234 -4.20 -13.07 20.01
CA SER A 234 -3.78 -13.16 21.41
C SER A 234 -2.99 -14.43 21.75
N LYS A 235 -2.99 -15.43 20.85
CA LYS A 235 -2.22 -16.68 21.02
C LYS A 235 -0.82 -16.62 20.40
N VAL A 236 -0.50 -15.58 19.67
CA VAL A 236 0.78 -15.29 19.02
C VAL A 236 1.52 -14.16 19.79
#